data_c608b17f9969feffb3df991f746b4471
#
_entry.id   c608b17f9969feffb3df991f746b4471
#
_cell.length_a   1.000
_cell.length_b   1.000
_cell.length_c   1.000
_cell.angle_alpha   90.00
_cell.angle_beta   90.00
_cell.angle_gamma   90.00
#
_symmetry.space_group_name_H-M   'P 1'
#
loop_
_entity.id
_entity.type
_entity.pdbx_description
1 polymer ?
#
loop_
_entity_poly.entity_id
_entity_poly.type
_entity_poly.pdbx_seq_one_letter_code
_entity_poly.pdbx_strand_id
1 'polypeptide(L)'
;KAKHDVQSTPQTFIGGKRIGGYDDLVRFFGGKVEDKDAVTYKPVIALFAMAALMALAASWAAFGNLATVQAAEWLIAIAMCLLALQKLKDVEGFATMFLNYDLLARRFVPYAYLYPFGELAAGVLMAADAWPWVSVPIALFIGGIGAVSVFKAVYLEKMVTGEWTGTMNLT
;
A
#
# COMPACT_ATOMS: atom_id res chain seq x y z
N LYS A 1 -3.31 32.50 13.20
CA LYS A 1 -4.06 31.57 14.10
C LYS A 1 -4.60 32.33 15.31
N ALA A 2 -3.75 33.04 16.08
CA ALA A 2 -4.15 33.71 17.33
C ALA A 2 -5.27 34.75 17.16
N LYS A 3 -5.31 35.50 16.03
CA LYS A 3 -6.30 36.56 15.80
C LYS A 3 -7.76 36.06 15.67
N HIS A 4 -7.97 34.79 15.28
CA HIS A 4 -9.28 34.22 15.00
C HIS A 4 -9.55 32.92 15.79
N ASP A 5 -8.72 32.61 16.74
CA ASP A 5 -8.82 31.40 17.60
C ASP A 5 -9.08 30.10 16.78
N VAL A 6 -8.27 29.88 15.74
CA VAL A 6 -8.41 28.73 14.85
C VAL A 6 -7.25 27.75 15.07
N GLN A 7 -7.57 26.46 15.14
CA GLN A 7 -6.60 25.39 15.37
C GLN A 7 -5.87 24.98 14.09
N SER A 8 -6.46 25.17 12.90
CA SER A 8 -5.90 24.77 11.61
C SER A 8 -5.95 25.89 10.56
N THR A 9 -5.11 25.77 9.54
CA THR A 9 -5.07 26.62 8.33
C THR A 9 -5.04 25.71 7.09
N PRO A 10 -5.62 26.13 5.95
CA PRO A 10 -6.29 27.42 5.66
C PRO A 10 -7.70 27.53 6.28
N GLN A 11 -8.19 28.77 6.45
CA GLN A 11 -9.56 29.06 6.88
C GLN A 11 -10.19 30.05 5.93
N THR A 12 -11.47 29.81 5.59
CA THR A 12 -12.24 30.65 4.66
C THR A 12 -13.32 31.44 5.40
N PHE A 13 -13.46 32.72 5.02
CA PHE A 13 -14.50 33.63 5.54
C PHE A 13 -15.31 34.16 4.37
N ILE A 14 -16.62 34.09 4.44
CA ILE A 14 -17.56 34.61 3.45
C ILE A 14 -18.50 35.58 4.15
N GLY A 15 -18.57 36.83 3.66
CA GLY A 15 -19.41 37.85 4.27
C GLY A 15 -19.14 38.11 5.75
N GLY A 16 -17.88 38.00 6.18
CA GLY A 16 -17.47 38.13 7.57
C GLY A 16 -17.78 36.92 8.47
N LYS A 17 -18.47 35.90 7.96
CA LYS A 17 -18.76 34.65 8.66
C LYS A 17 -17.68 33.62 8.36
N ARG A 18 -17.15 32.98 9.40
CA ARG A 18 -16.22 31.88 9.24
C ARG A 18 -16.96 30.65 8.69
N ILE A 19 -16.48 30.09 7.60
CA ILE A 19 -16.97 28.85 7.02
C ILE A 19 -16.15 27.65 7.52
N GLY A 20 -14.81 27.80 7.57
CA GLY A 20 -13.91 26.74 8.01
C GLY A 20 -12.82 26.47 6.99
N GLY A 21 -12.33 25.24 6.94
CA GLY A 21 -11.33 24.75 6.00
C GLY A 21 -11.89 24.45 4.61
N TYR A 22 -11.10 23.78 3.79
CA TYR A 22 -11.50 23.37 2.44
C TYR A 22 -12.77 22.50 2.44
N ASP A 23 -12.82 21.54 3.30
CA ASP A 23 -13.93 20.58 3.37
C ASP A 23 -15.25 21.27 3.77
N ASP A 24 -15.16 22.23 4.70
CA ASP A 24 -16.32 23.03 5.12
C ASP A 24 -16.79 23.96 3.99
N LEU A 25 -15.86 24.50 3.20
CA LEU A 25 -16.16 25.30 2.04
C LEU A 25 -16.88 24.48 0.95
N VAL A 26 -16.41 23.27 0.68
CA VAL A 26 -17.03 22.35 -0.29
C VAL A 26 -18.48 22.02 0.16
N ARG A 27 -18.69 21.71 1.45
CA ARG A 27 -20.04 21.46 2.02
C ARG A 27 -20.92 22.70 1.91
N PHE A 28 -20.37 23.88 2.15
CA PHE A 28 -21.11 25.16 2.05
C PHE A 28 -21.67 25.38 0.64
N PHE A 29 -20.95 24.99 -0.41
CA PHE A 29 -21.40 25.04 -1.80
C PHE A 29 -22.20 23.80 -2.25
N GLY A 30 -22.58 22.92 -1.32
CA GLY A 30 -23.38 21.71 -1.62
C GLY A 30 -22.57 20.57 -2.25
N GLY A 31 -21.23 20.67 -2.25
CA GLY A 31 -20.34 19.61 -2.70
C GLY A 31 -20.27 18.47 -1.68
N LYS A 32 -20.01 17.27 -2.18
CA LYS A 32 -19.69 16.12 -1.34
C LYS A 32 -18.20 16.15 -0.99
N VAL A 33 -17.88 16.13 0.27
CA VAL A 33 -16.50 15.94 0.75
C VAL A 33 -16.23 14.45 0.77
N GLU A 34 -15.22 14.00 0.04
CA GLU A 34 -14.70 12.65 0.20
C GLU A 34 -14.03 12.54 1.57
N ASP A 35 -14.41 11.54 2.32
CA ASP A 35 -13.80 11.24 3.60
C ASP A 35 -12.35 10.80 3.33
N LYS A 36 -11.39 11.69 3.65
CA LYS A 36 -9.96 11.44 3.44
C LYS A 36 -9.42 10.32 4.33
N ASP A 37 -10.16 10.03 5.39
CA ASP A 37 -9.82 8.96 6.35
C ASP A 37 -10.46 7.61 5.93
N ALA A 38 -11.33 7.61 4.92
CA ALA A 38 -11.89 6.39 4.38
C ALA A 38 -10.81 5.54 3.68
N VAL A 39 -10.54 4.37 4.23
CA VAL A 39 -9.62 3.41 3.63
C VAL A 39 -10.13 3.00 2.25
N THR A 40 -9.43 3.41 1.21
CA THR A 40 -9.78 3.11 -0.18
C THR A 40 -8.84 2.03 -0.73
N TYR A 41 -9.39 0.87 -1.08
CA TYR A 41 -8.65 -0.22 -1.73
C TYR A 41 -8.60 -0.10 -3.26
N LYS A 42 -9.26 0.90 -3.86
CA LYS A 42 -9.33 1.12 -5.32
C LYS A 42 -7.94 1.14 -5.99
N PRO A 43 -6.92 1.88 -5.47
CA PRO A 43 -5.60 1.91 -6.09
C PRO A 43 -4.90 0.55 -6.06
N VAL A 44 -5.08 -0.21 -4.98
CA VAL A 44 -4.49 -1.54 -4.81
C VAL A 44 -5.13 -2.53 -5.78
N ILE A 45 -6.46 -2.51 -5.88
CA ILE A 45 -7.21 -3.34 -6.84
C ILE A 45 -6.80 -3.01 -8.27
N ALA A 46 -6.69 -1.71 -8.61
CA ALA A 46 -6.27 -1.27 -9.94
C ALA A 46 -4.84 -1.75 -10.27
N LEU A 47 -3.92 -1.72 -9.31
CA LEU A 47 -2.56 -2.20 -9.48
C LEU A 47 -2.52 -3.70 -9.80
N PHE A 48 -3.22 -4.52 -9.00
CA PHE A 48 -3.24 -5.96 -9.23
C PHE A 48 -4.01 -6.33 -10.51
N ALA A 49 -5.08 -5.61 -10.85
CA ALA A 49 -5.77 -5.78 -12.12
C ALA A 49 -4.85 -5.47 -13.31
N MET A 50 -4.07 -4.39 -13.24
CA MET A 50 -3.08 -4.06 -14.27
C MET A 50 -2.00 -5.14 -14.38
N ALA A 51 -1.45 -5.60 -13.25
CA ALA A 51 -0.47 -6.69 -13.25
C ALA A 51 -1.03 -7.97 -13.89
N ALA A 52 -2.28 -8.33 -13.57
CA ALA A 52 -2.95 -9.49 -14.15
C ALA A 52 -3.15 -9.35 -15.66
N LEU A 53 -3.64 -8.21 -16.12
CA LEU A 53 -3.82 -7.95 -17.56
C LEU A 53 -2.50 -8.02 -18.32
N MET A 54 -1.43 -7.45 -17.78
CA MET A 54 -0.11 -7.50 -18.40
C MET A 54 0.43 -8.94 -18.46
N ALA A 55 0.32 -9.69 -17.38
CA ALA A 55 0.76 -11.08 -17.32
C ALA A 55 -0.01 -11.98 -18.31
N LEU A 56 -1.33 -11.83 -18.38
CA LEU A 56 -2.17 -12.56 -19.32
C LEU A 56 -1.85 -12.19 -20.78
N ALA A 57 -1.66 -10.91 -21.08
CA ALA A 57 -1.30 -10.45 -22.41
C ALA A 57 0.08 -10.98 -22.83
N ALA A 58 1.07 -10.97 -21.94
CA ALA A 58 2.39 -11.54 -22.18
C ALA A 58 2.31 -13.06 -22.43
N SER A 59 1.52 -13.78 -21.62
CA SER A 59 1.34 -15.23 -21.78
C SER A 59 0.67 -15.58 -23.11
N TRP A 60 -0.35 -14.82 -23.50
CA TRP A 60 -0.99 -14.98 -24.80
C TRP A 60 -0.02 -14.73 -25.96
N ALA A 61 0.77 -13.65 -25.88
CA ALA A 61 1.73 -13.30 -26.90
C ALA A 61 2.84 -14.34 -27.06
N ALA A 62 3.32 -14.92 -25.94
CA ALA A 62 4.43 -15.88 -25.93
C ALA A 62 3.99 -17.31 -26.27
N PHE A 63 2.83 -17.73 -25.79
CA PHE A 63 2.39 -19.13 -25.79
C PHE A 63 1.05 -19.39 -26.50
N GLY A 64 0.34 -18.34 -26.92
CA GLY A 64 -1.03 -18.46 -27.45
C GLY A 64 -2.05 -18.97 -26.42
N ASN A 65 -1.71 -18.95 -25.15
CA ASN A 65 -2.54 -19.44 -24.05
C ASN A 65 -2.47 -18.46 -22.87
N LEU A 66 -3.62 -18.14 -22.27
CA LEU A 66 -3.72 -17.24 -21.13
C LEU A 66 -3.37 -17.93 -19.81
N ALA A 67 -3.74 -19.20 -19.65
CA ALA A 67 -3.59 -19.94 -18.39
C ALA A 67 -2.32 -20.79 -18.41
N THR A 68 -1.18 -20.18 -18.18
CA THR A 68 0.11 -20.85 -18.07
C THR A 68 0.71 -20.63 -16.67
N VAL A 69 1.62 -21.50 -16.26
CA VAL A 69 2.41 -21.30 -15.03
C VAL A 69 3.22 -20.01 -15.14
N GLN A 70 3.77 -19.75 -16.33
CA GLN A 70 4.51 -18.53 -16.62
C GLN A 70 3.66 -17.26 -16.44
N ALA A 71 2.36 -17.31 -16.75
CA ALA A 71 1.46 -16.18 -16.49
C ALA A 71 1.35 -15.87 -14.98
N ALA A 72 1.32 -16.91 -14.14
CA ALA A 72 1.30 -16.70 -12.69
C ALA A 72 2.62 -16.13 -12.18
N GLU A 73 3.75 -16.58 -12.70
CA GLU A 73 5.07 -16.03 -12.36
C GLU A 73 5.19 -14.57 -12.79
N TRP A 74 4.78 -14.24 -14.01
CA TRP A 74 4.75 -12.86 -14.50
C TRP A 74 3.79 -11.97 -13.72
N LEU A 75 2.64 -12.49 -13.27
CA LEU A 75 1.73 -11.74 -12.41
C LEU A 75 2.44 -11.31 -11.11
N ILE A 76 3.13 -12.24 -10.45
CA ILE A 76 3.87 -11.96 -9.22
C ILE A 76 4.99 -10.96 -9.51
N ALA A 77 5.79 -11.19 -10.53
CA ALA A 77 6.91 -10.36 -10.92
C ALA A 77 6.49 -8.92 -11.23
N ILE A 78 5.44 -8.74 -12.04
CA ILE A 78 4.91 -7.41 -12.41
C ILE A 78 4.31 -6.73 -11.18
N ALA A 79 3.56 -7.46 -10.34
CA ALA A 79 3.00 -6.91 -9.11
C ALA A 79 4.11 -6.41 -8.17
N MET A 80 5.20 -7.17 -8.00
CA MET A 80 6.37 -6.74 -7.22
C MET A 80 7.00 -5.47 -7.78
N CYS A 81 7.20 -5.39 -9.11
CA CYS A 81 7.73 -4.18 -9.74
C CYS A 81 6.84 -2.95 -9.52
N LEU A 82 5.51 -3.10 -9.65
CA LEU A 82 4.57 -2.01 -9.46
C LEU A 82 4.51 -1.57 -7.99
N LEU A 83 4.54 -2.50 -7.04
CA LEU A 83 4.58 -2.20 -5.61
C LEU A 83 5.91 -1.55 -5.21
N ALA A 84 7.02 -2.00 -5.76
CA ALA A 84 8.33 -1.37 -5.56
C ALA A 84 8.34 0.07 -6.10
N LEU A 85 7.77 0.29 -7.30
CA LEU A 85 7.67 1.63 -7.88
C LEU A 85 6.89 2.60 -6.99
N GLN A 86 5.79 2.15 -6.37
CA GLN A 86 5.04 2.98 -5.42
C GLN A 86 5.88 3.39 -4.21
N LYS A 87 6.70 2.47 -3.67
CA LYS A 87 7.58 2.73 -2.53
C LYS A 87 8.76 3.64 -2.91
N LEU A 88 9.28 3.48 -4.14
CA LEU A 88 10.38 4.30 -4.66
C LEU A 88 10.00 5.75 -4.94
N LYS A 89 8.71 6.07 -5.08
CA LYS A 89 8.23 7.45 -5.23
C LYS A 89 8.55 8.32 -4.00
N ASP A 90 8.51 7.71 -2.82
CA ASP A 90 8.81 8.36 -1.53
C ASP A 90 9.41 7.32 -0.59
N VAL A 91 10.71 7.09 -0.75
CA VAL A 91 11.45 6.08 0.03
C VAL A 91 11.50 6.45 1.52
N GLU A 92 11.60 7.74 1.84
CA GLU A 92 11.65 8.20 3.23
C GLU A 92 10.29 8.03 3.93
N GLY A 93 9.22 8.44 3.27
CA GLY A 93 7.85 8.23 3.77
C GLY A 93 7.54 6.75 3.93
N PHE A 94 7.89 5.94 2.94
CA PHE A 94 7.76 4.48 3.02
C PHE A 94 8.57 3.90 4.20
N ALA A 95 9.88 4.24 4.30
CA ALA A 95 10.75 3.71 5.35
C ALA A 95 10.20 4.07 6.74
N THR A 96 9.75 5.31 6.94
CA THR A 96 9.16 5.78 8.21
C THR A 96 7.92 4.97 8.58
N MET A 97 7.01 4.74 7.64
CA MET A 97 5.81 3.91 7.87
C MET A 97 6.19 2.44 8.11
N PHE A 98 7.13 1.91 7.33
CA PHE A 98 7.56 0.52 7.38
C PHE A 98 8.19 0.16 8.73
N LEU A 99 8.97 1.08 9.32
CA LEU A 99 9.54 0.94 10.67
C LEU A 99 8.48 0.77 11.77
N ASN A 100 7.25 1.21 11.54
CA ASN A 100 6.20 1.11 12.56
C ASN A 100 5.65 -0.32 12.71
N TYR A 101 5.65 -1.13 11.65
CA TYR A 101 5.02 -2.45 11.67
C TYR A 101 5.92 -3.60 11.26
N ASP A 102 6.98 -3.37 10.45
CA ASP A 102 7.85 -4.45 10.00
C ASP A 102 8.82 -4.89 11.09
N LEU A 103 8.92 -6.21 11.28
CA LEU A 103 9.71 -6.80 12.37
C LEU A 103 11.21 -6.63 12.18
N LEU A 104 11.68 -6.73 10.93
CA LEU A 104 13.11 -6.64 10.61
C LEU A 104 13.55 -5.18 10.48
N ALA A 105 12.74 -4.32 9.85
CA ALA A 105 13.03 -2.91 9.70
C ALA A 105 13.19 -2.21 11.06
N ARG A 106 12.35 -2.56 12.04
CA ARG A 106 12.48 -2.06 13.43
C ARG A 106 13.81 -2.41 14.09
N ARG A 107 14.43 -3.51 13.70
CA ARG A 107 15.71 -3.97 14.24
C ARG A 107 16.90 -3.45 13.45
N PHE A 108 16.71 -3.28 12.14
CA PHE A 108 17.77 -2.88 11.21
C PHE A 108 17.25 -1.84 10.20
N VAL A 109 17.37 -0.58 10.57
CA VAL A 109 16.83 0.57 9.81
C VAL A 109 17.27 0.60 8.34
N PRO A 110 18.54 0.32 7.96
CA PRO A 110 18.95 0.31 6.55
C PRO A 110 18.14 -0.63 5.68
N TYR A 111 17.60 -1.70 6.23
CA TYR A 111 16.71 -2.63 5.52
C TYR A 111 15.46 -1.95 4.98
N ALA A 112 14.87 -1.00 5.73
CA ALA A 112 13.69 -0.27 5.28
C ALA A 112 13.95 0.52 3.99
N TYR A 113 15.15 1.08 3.85
CA TYR A 113 15.55 1.82 2.65
C TYR A 113 15.93 0.89 1.49
N LEU A 114 16.50 -0.27 1.76
CA LEU A 114 16.91 -1.25 0.75
C LEU A 114 15.75 -2.10 0.23
N TYR A 115 14.69 -2.24 1.03
CA TYR A 115 13.55 -3.09 0.73
C TYR A 115 12.93 -2.83 -0.65
N PRO A 116 12.58 -1.58 -1.05
CA PRO A 116 11.99 -1.33 -2.37
C PRO A 116 12.91 -1.71 -3.54
N PHE A 117 14.21 -1.54 -3.37
CA PHE A 117 15.19 -1.91 -4.40
C PHE A 117 15.32 -3.43 -4.53
N GLY A 118 15.33 -4.15 -3.41
CA GLY A 118 15.33 -5.61 -3.38
C GLY A 118 14.07 -6.19 -4.03
N GLU A 119 12.90 -5.61 -3.71
CA GLU A 119 11.63 -6.00 -4.30
C GLU A 119 11.60 -5.76 -5.83
N LEU A 120 12.10 -4.61 -6.28
CA LEU A 120 12.22 -4.30 -7.70
C LEU A 120 13.17 -5.28 -8.41
N ALA A 121 14.35 -5.50 -7.84
CA ALA A 121 15.36 -6.40 -8.42
C ALA A 121 14.81 -7.83 -8.54
N ALA A 122 14.15 -8.35 -7.50
CA ALA A 122 13.53 -9.67 -7.56
C ALA A 122 12.43 -9.73 -8.63
N GLY A 123 11.55 -8.72 -8.69
CA GLY A 123 10.49 -8.66 -9.71
C GLY A 123 11.05 -8.63 -11.13
N VAL A 124 12.07 -7.81 -11.41
CA VAL A 124 12.69 -7.73 -12.73
C VAL A 124 13.37 -9.04 -13.11
N LEU A 125 14.12 -9.65 -12.19
CA LEU A 125 14.80 -10.94 -12.46
C LEU A 125 13.80 -12.07 -12.69
N MET A 126 12.70 -12.12 -11.95
CA MET A 126 11.61 -13.08 -12.15
C MET A 126 10.92 -12.84 -13.50
N ALA A 127 10.63 -11.59 -13.86
CA ALA A 127 9.99 -11.28 -15.14
C ALA A 127 10.85 -11.69 -16.33
N ALA A 128 12.17 -11.60 -16.20
CA ALA A 128 13.14 -11.98 -17.21
C ALA A 128 13.50 -13.48 -17.21
N ASP A 129 12.93 -14.28 -16.28
CA ASP A 129 13.35 -15.66 -16.01
C ASP A 129 14.87 -15.78 -15.81
N ALA A 130 15.46 -14.73 -15.23
CA ALA A 130 16.89 -14.61 -15.03
C ALA A 130 17.25 -14.95 -13.59
N TRP A 131 18.24 -15.83 -13.43
CA TRP A 131 18.79 -16.21 -12.14
C TRP A 131 17.74 -16.58 -11.08
N PRO A 132 16.90 -17.58 -11.34
CA PRO A 132 15.81 -17.96 -10.43
C PRO A 132 16.31 -18.34 -9.02
N TRP A 133 17.53 -18.87 -8.93
CA TRP A 133 18.20 -19.17 -7.66
C TRP A 133 18.59 -17.91 -6.84
N VAL A 134 18.53 -16.70 -7.42
CA VAL A 134 18.68 -15.40 -6.73
C VAL A 134 17.32 -14.75 -6.51
N SER A 135 16.51 -14.64 -7.58
CA SER A 135 15.24 -13.91 -7.54
C SER A 135 14.22 -14.56 -6.61
N VAL A 136 14.07 -15.88 -6.66
CA VAL A 136 13.10 -16.60 -5.85
C VAL A 136 13.40 -16.49 -4.34
N PRO A 137 14.63 -16.72 -3.85
CA PRO A 137 14.93 -16.50 -2.44
C PRO A 137 14.70 -15.06 -1.98
N ILE A 138 15.04 -14.06 -2.79
CA ILE A 138 14.80 -12.65 -2.45
C ILE A 138 13.29 -12.37 -2.38
N ALA A 139 12.52 -12.83 -3.37
CA ALA A 139 11.07 -12.67 -3.40
C ALA A 139 10.39 -13.35 -2.20
N LEU A 140 10.79 -14.58 -1.86
CA LEU A 140 10.27 -15.30 -0.69
C LEU A 140 10.64 -14.62 0.62
N PHE A 141 11.87 -14.12 0.74
CA PHE A 141 12.31 -13.40 1.93
C PHE A 141 11.50 -12.11 2.12
N ILE A 142 11.41 -11.27 1.08
CA ILE A 142 10.69 -10.01 1.11
C ILE A 142 9.18 -10.24 1.34
N GLY A 143 8.58 -11.13 0.55
CA GLY A 143 7.16 -11.47 0.66
C GLY A 143 6.81 -12.14 1.99
N GLY A 144 7.66 -13.04 2.46
CA GLY A 144 7.47 -13.77 3.71
C GLY A 144 7.53 -12.85 4.94
N ILE A 145 8.57 -12.04 5.06
CA ILE A 145 8.69 -11.09 6.18
C ILE A 145 7.57 -10.05 6.12
N GLY A 146 7.29 -9.51 4.94
CA GLY A 146 6.20 -8.55 4.76
C GLY A 146 4.84 -9.14 5.15
N ALA A 147 4.52 -10.36 4.71
CA ALA A 147 3.28 -11.04 5.05
C ALA A 147 3.15 -11.29 6.57
N VAL A 148 4.21 -11.78 7.22
CA VAL A 148 4.22 -12.00 8.68
C VAL A 148 4.06 -10.67 9.43
N SER A 149 4.74 -9.61 9.00
CA SER A 149 4.68 -8.30 9.64
C SER A 149 3.28 -7.69 9.52
N VAL A 150 2.67 -7.73 8.34
CA VAL A 150 1.30 -7.23 8.11
C VAL A 150 0.27 -8.07 8.89
N PHE A 151 0.38 -9.41 8.84
CA PHE A 151 -0.52 -10.28 9.59
C PHE A 151 -0.46 -9.98 11.09
N LYS A 152 0.76 -9.84 11.63
CA LYS A 152 0.95 -9.48 13.04
C LYS A 152 0.36 -8.11 13.37
N ALA A 153 0.57 -7.10 12.52
CA ALA A 153 0.04 -5.76 12.73
C ALA A 153 -1.49 -5.78 12.77
N VAL A 154 -2.13 -6.41 11.78
CA VAL A 154 -3.61 -6.54 11.70
C VAL A 154 -4.16 -7.35 12.86
N TYR A 155 -3.50 -8.44 13.25
CA TYR A 155 -3.92 -9.27 14.37
C TYR A 155 -3.86 -8.50 15.69
N LEU A 156 -2.77 -7.75 15.93
CA LEU A 156 -2.63 -6.92 17.14
C LEU A 156 -3.64 -5.78 17.17
N GLU A 157 -3.90 -5.14 16.03
CA GLU A 157 -4.91 -4.07 15.94
C GLU A 157 -6.30 -4.61 16.32
N LYS A 158 -6.70 -5.75 15.77
CA LYS A 158 -7.98 -6.40 16.10
C LYS A 158 -8.06 -6.82 17.56
N MET A 159 -6.97 -7.30 18.14
CA MET A 159 -6.91 -7.64 19.57
C MET A 159 -7.08 -6.41 20.47
N VAL A 160 -6.46 -5.29 20.10
CA VAL A 160 -6.51 -4.03 20.87
C VAL A 160 -7.88 -3.35 20.73
N THR A 161 -8.48 -3.38 19.53
CA THR A 161 -9.80 -2.79 19.28
C THR A 161 -10.96 -3.64 19.80
N GLY A 162 -10.69 -4.86 20.28
CA GLY A 162 -11.73 -5.76 20.82
C GLY A 162 -12.67 -6.33 19.75
N GLU A 163 -12.35 -6.19 18.48
CA GLU A 163 -13.18 -6.69 17.37
C GLU A 163 -13.33 -8.22 17.37
N TRP A 164 -12.46 -8.95 18.06
CA TRP A 164 -12.58 -10.39 18.31
C TRP A 164 -13.38 -10.73 19.57
N THR A 165 -13.58 -9.79 20.48
CA THR A 165 -14.54 -9.94 21.59
C THR A 165 -15.94 -9.61 21.05
N GLY A 166 -16.36 -10.30 20.01
CA GLY A 166 -17.74 -10.30 19.57
C GLY A 166 -18.60 -10.57 20.77
N THR A 167 -19.13 -9.52 21.34
CA THR A 167 -20.31 -9.44 22.17
C THR A 167 -20.86 -10.78 22.66
N MET A 168 -20.25 -11.37 23.66
CA MET A 168 -21.02 -12.11 24.63
C MET A 168 -21.59 -11.09 25.63
N ASN A 169 -22.46 -10.23 25.19
CA ASN A 169 -23.42 -9.61 26.03
C ASN A 169 -24.53 -10.64 26.26
N LEU A 170 -24.28 -11.56 27.18
CA LEU A 170 -25.32 -12.30 27.86
C LEU A 170 -25.82 -11.37 28.98
N THR A 171 -26.87 -10.64 28.72
CA THR A 171 -27.79 -10.15 29.73
C THR A 171 -28.88 -11.16 29.96
#